data_fb474156c42ec6b52fe7ed24e5189444
#
_entry.id   fb474156c42ec6b52fe7ed24e5189444
#
_cell.length_a   1.000
_cell.length_b   1.000
_cell.length_c   1.000
_cell.angle_alpha   90.00
_cell.angle_beta   90.00
_cell.angle_gamma   90.00
#
_symmetry.space_group_name_H-M   'P 1'
#
loop_
_entity.id
_entity.type
_entity.pdbx_description
1 polymer ?
#
loop_
_entity_poly.entity_id
_entity_poly.type
_entity_poly.pdbx_seq_one_letter_code
_entity_poly.pdbx_strand_id
1 'polypeptide(L)'
;MKVSLILKLVGALPIAIDGMMLGMLIFSVETMVASTLEPLTPQLLMAIRGFADVVAASQLGIGLLLIICSYIKDLSATKMVLLGEVALMTCALCVATFNTLNGGTIVDGGPPPPFWLILIINPSLCIYGYFKGK
;
A
#
# COMPACT_ATOMS: atom_id res chain seq x y z
N MET A 1 -18.64 -11.26 9.11
CA MET A 1 -18.59 -9.88 8.61
C MET A 1 -18.99 -9.90 7.14
N LYS A 2 -19.66 -8.87 6.61
CA LYS A 2 -20.00 -8.81 5.17
C LYS A 2 -18.74 -8.59 4.35
N VAL A 3 -18.61 -9.30 3.22
CA VAL A 3 -17.45 -9.14 2.32
C VAL A 3 -17.33 -7.70 1.82
N SER A 4 -18.46 -7.04 1.53
CA SER A 4 -18.47 -5.64 1.12
C SER A 4 -17.86 -4.68 2.17
N LEU A 5 -18.06 -4.97 3.46
CA LEU A 5 -17.44 -4.18 4.53
C LEU A 5 -15.92 -4.40 4.59
N ILE A 6 -15.47 -5.62 4.36
CA ILE A 6 -14.04 -5.95 4.32
C ILE A 6 -13.38 -5.19 3.17
N LEU A 7 -13.95 -5.22 1.96
CA LEU A 7 -13.43 -4.46 0.82
C LEU A 7 -13.36 -2.96 1.08
N LYS A 8 -14.34 -2.39 1.77
CA LYS A 8 -14.30 -0.97 2.18
C LYS A 8 -13.18 -0.67 3.16
N LEU A 9 -12.97 -1.53 4.15
CA LEU A 9 -11.89 -1.36 5.14
C LEU A 9 -10.52 -1.50 4.49
N VAL A 10 -10.33 -2.56 3.69
CA VAL A 10 -9.09 -2.83 2.98
C VAL A 10 -8.77 -1.72 1.96
N GLY A 11 -9.78 -1.17 1.29
CA GLY A 11 -9.60 -0.04 0.37
C GLY A 11 -9.36 1.30 1.07
N ALA A 12 -9.95 1.51 2.25
CA ALA A 12 -9.78 2.76 3.01
C ALA A 12 -8.37 2.91 3.61
N LEU A 13 -7.71 1.80 3.98
CA LEU A 13 -6.37 1.83 4.56
C LEU A 13 -5.33 2.44 3.61
N PRO A 14 -5.13 1.96 2.36
CA PRO A 14 -4.21 2.59 1.43
C PRO A 14 -4.62 4.03 1.11
N ILE A 15 -5.91 4.34 0.97
CA ILE A 15 -6.34 5.73 0.73
C ILE A 15 -5.89 6.64 1.87
N ALA A 16 -6.04 6.23 3.12
CA ALA A 16 -5.65 7.05 4.26
C ALA A 16 -4.13 7.20 4.37
N ILE A 17 -3.38 6.10 4.24
CA ILE A 17 -1.92 6.11 4.45
C ILE A 17 -1.21 6.73 3.25
N ASP A 18 -1.55 6.33 2.04
CA ASP A 18 -0.91 6.85 0.82
C ASP A 18 -1.37 8.27 0.49
N GLY A 19 -2.61 8.62 0.84
CA GLY A 19 -3.08 10.00 0.76
C GLY A 19 -2.31 10.93 1.71
N MET A 20 -2.02 10.48 2.93
CA MET A 20 -1.18 11.23 3.86
C MET A 20 0.26 11.33 3.35
N MET A 21 0.82 10.25 2.81
CA MET A 21 2.16 10.25 2.23
C MET A 21 2.26 11.13 1.00
N LEU A 22 1.28 11.10 0.11
CA LEU A 22 1.23 12.00 -1.04
C LEU A 22 1.21 13.47 -0.60
N GLY A 23 0.45 13.78 0.44
CA GLY A 23 0.48 15.11 1.07
C GLY A 23 1.86 15.50 1.57
N MET A 24 2.55 14.59 2.29
CA MET A 24 3.93 14.83 2.75
C MET A 24 4.91 15.01 1.59
N LEU A 25 4.81 14.21 0.53
CA LEU A 25 5.64 14.33 -0.68
C LEU A 25 5.44 15.66 -1.40
N ILE A 26 4.21 16.17 -1.45
CA ILE A 26 3.91 17.46 -2.10
C ILE A 26 4.48 18.62 -1.28
N PHE A 27 4.31 18.60 0.05
CA PHE A 27 4.62 19.75 0.91
C PHE A 27 6.01 19.69 1.57
N SER A 28 6.63 18.51 1.72
CA SER A 28 7.87 18.37 2.47
C SER A 28 8.72 17.17 2.06
N VAL A 29 8.90 16.95 0.75
CA VAL A 29 9.74 15.84 0.25
C VAL A 29 11.16 15.87 0.84
N GLU A 30 11.71 17.06 1.01
CA GLU A 30 13.04 17.24 1.59
C GLU A 30 13.13 16.73 3.03
N THR A 31 12.12 16.96 3.85
CA THR A 31 12.08 16.47 5.23
C THR A 31 11.89 14.95 5.32
N MET A 32 11.18 14.35 4.38
CA MET A 32 11.04 12.89 4.33
C MET A 32 12.34 12.18 3.96
N VAL A 33 13.13 12.80 3.09
CA VAL A 33 14.33 12.18 2.50
C VAL A 33 15.61 12.60 3.22
N ALA A 34 15.63 13.78 3.85
CA ALA A 34 16.81 14.32 4.54
C ALA A 34 17.33 13.44 5.68
N SER A 35 16.46 12.58 6.26
CA SER A 35 16.88 11.64 7.31
C SER A 35 17.48 10.33 6.76
N THR A 36 17.38 10.10 5.44
CA THR A 36 17.69 8.79 4.84
C THR A 36 18.83 8.83 3.82
N LEU A 37 19.08 9.98 3.19
CA LEU A 37 20.01 10.08 2.05
C LEU A 37 20.82 11.38 2.14
N GLU A 38 22.13 11.28 2.35
CA GLU A 38 23.05 12.39 2.19
C GLU A 38 24.18 11.99 1.21
N PRO A 39 24.59 12.87 0.30
CA PRO A 39 24.05 14.20 -0.02
C PRO A 39 22.85 14.17 -0.98
N LEU A 40 21.83 14.97 -0.70
CA LEU A 40 20.66 15.14 -1.58
C LEU A 40 21.01 16.03 -2.77
N THR A 41 21.10 15.43 -3.95
CA THR A 41 21.22 16.20 -5.19
C THR A 41 19.82 16.54 -5.74
N PRO A 42 19.64 17.67 -6.47
CA PRO A 42 18.36 18.01 -7.10
C PRO A 42 17.84 16.92 -8.03
N GLN A 43 18.73 16.23 -8.76
CA GLN A 43 18.35 15.12 -9.64
C GLN A 43 17.82 13.92 -8.85
N LEU A 44 18.46 13.58 -7.72
CA LEU A 44 18.01 12.49 -6.86
C LEU A 44 16.63 12.79 -6.23
N LEU A 45 16.43 14.03 -5.77
CA LEU A 45 15.13 14.47 -5.25
C LEU A 45 14.01 14.37 -6.32
N MET A 46 14.28 14.77 -7.56
CA MET A 46 13.34 14.64 -8.66
C MET A 46 13.00 13.17 -8.95
N ALA A 47 14.00 12.30 -8.97
CA ALA A 47 13.79 10.87 -9.23
C ALA A 47 12.98 10.21 -8.11
N ILE A 48 13.30 10.50 -6.84
CA ILE A 48 12.58 9.98 -5.68
C ILE A 48 11.13 10.47 -5.69
N ARG A 49 10.91 11.75 -5.92
CA ARG A 49 9.58 12.34 -5.99
C ARG A 49 8.75 11.69 -7.09
N GLY A 50 9.27 11.60 -8.31
CA GLY A 50 8.53 11.00 -9.43
C GLY A 50 8.18 9.53 -9.18
N PHE A 51 9.08 8.76 -8.58
CA PHE A 51 8.80 7.36 -8.23
C PHE A 51 7.76 7.25 -7.11
N ALA A 52 7.90 8.04 -6.06
CA ALA A 52 6.99 8.03 -4.92
C ALA A 52 5.57 8.51 -5.31
N ASP A 53 5.45 9.51 -6.18
CA ASP A 53 4.16 9.98 -6.71
C ASP A 53 3.43 8.85 -7.46
N VAL A 54 4.13 8.10 -8.31
CA VAL A 54 3.55 6.98 -9.07
C VAL A 54 3.11 5.85 -8.14
N VAL A 55 3.92 5.51 -7.15
CA VAL A 55 3.57 4.47 -6.16
C VAL A 55 2.36 4.88 -5.36
N ALA A 56 2.34 6.09 -4.80
CA ALA A 56 1.23 6.59 -4.00
C ALA A 56 -0.07 6.69 -4.83
N ALA A 57 0.00 7.21 -6.06
CA ALA A 57 -1.15 7.27 -6.95
C ALA A 57 -1.70 5.89 -7.31
N SER A 58 -0.81 4.91 -7.54
CA SER A 58 -1.22 3.52 -7.82
C SER A 58 -1.94 2.88 -6.63
N GLN A 59 -1.44 3.07 -5.43
CA GLN A 59 -2.07 2.55 -4.20
C GLN A 59 -3.41 3.23 -3.92
N LEU A 60 -3.52 4.54 -4.10
CA LEU A 60 -4.79 5.26 -4.04
C LEU A 60 -5.80 4.69 -5.05
N GLY A 61 -5.36 4.44 -6.28
CA GLY A 61 -6.19 3.84 -7.32
C GLY A 61 -6.70 2.44 -6.94
N ILE A 62 -5.85 1.61 -6.36
CA ILE A 62 -6.22 0.28 -5.84
C ILE A 62 -7.22 0.43 -4.71
N GLY A 63 -7.00 1.32 -3.76
CA GLY A 63 -7.92 1.57 -2.66
C GLY A 63 -9.30 1.99 -3.15
N LEU A 64 -9.39 2.90 -4.12
CA LEU A 64 -10.63 3.31 -4.75
C LEU A 64 -11.31 2.15 -5.49
N LEU A 65 -10.53 1.35 -6.24
CA LEU A 65 -11.03 0.16 -6.94
C LEU A 65 -11.70 -0.81 -5.96
N LEU A 66 -11.07 -1.10 -4.83
CA LEU A 66 -11.63 -2.00 -3.80
C LEU A 66 -12.92 -1.46 -3.21
N ILE A 67 -13.00 -0.14 -2.95
CA ILE A 67 -14.24 0.50 -2.51
C ILE A 67 -15.34 0.35 -3.57
N ILE A 68 -15.04 0.59 -4.85
CA ILE A 68 -15.99 0.40 -5.95
C ILE A 68 -16.43 -1.07 -6.02
N CYS A 69 -15.50 -2.01 -5.96
CA CYS A 69 -15.80 -3.45 -5.96
C CYS A 69 -16.66 -3.88 -4.76
N SER A 70 -16.67 -3.12 -3.67
CA SER A 70 -17.54 -3.41 -2.51
C SER A 70 -19.03 -3.32 -2.78
N TYR A 71 -19.43 -2.69 -3.89
CA TYR A 71 -20.82 -2.60 -4.35
C TYR A 71 -21.26 -3.76 -5.27
N ILE A 72 -20.33 -4.64 -5.64
CA ILE A 72 -20.68 -5.87 -6.39
C ILE A 72 -21.54 -6.75 -5.51
N LYS A 73 -22.71 -7.17 -6.05
CA LYS A 73 -23.69 -7.98 -5.30
C LYS A 73 -23.36 -9.47 -5.33
N ASP A 74 -22.65 -9.93 -6.35
CA ASP A 74 -22.21 -11.33 -6.46
C ASP A 74 -21.11 -11.63 -5.44
N LEU A 75 -21.41 -12.54 -4.51
CA LEU A 75 -20.48 -12.95 -3.47
C LEU A 75 -19.27 -13.68 -4.03
N SER A 76 -19.43 -14.46 -5.09
CA SER A 76 -18.32 -15.17 -5.73
C SER A 76 -17.33 -14.18 -6.36
N ALA A 77 -17.86 -13.23 -7.12
CA ALA A 77 -17.04 -12.17 -7.73
C ALA A 77 -16.31 -11.33 -6.68
N THR A 78 -16.99 -10.93 -5.59
CA THR A 78 -16.35 -10.18 -4.51
C THR A 78 -15.27 -10.97 -3.77
N LYS A 79 -15.43 -12.27 -3.60
CA LYS A 79 -14.39 -13.14 -3.04
C LYS A 79 -13.18 -13.27 -3.97
N MET A 80 -13.38 -13.29 -5.27
CA MET A 80 -12.26 -13.28 -6.23
C MET A 80 -11.47 -11.97 -6.20
N VAL A 81 -12.15 -10.84 -5.98
CA VAL A 81 -11.47 -9.54 -5.77
C VAL A 81 -10.58 -9.58 -4.52
N LEU A 82 -11.08 -10.14 -3.40
CA LEU A 82 -10.27 -10.32 -2.18
C LEU A 82 -9.05 -11.21 -2.43
N LEU A 83 -9.19 -12.27 -3.23
CA LEU A 83 -8.08 -13.15 -3.56
C LEU A 83 -7.04 -12.43 -4.44
N GLY A 84 -7.48 -11.61 -5.39
CA GLY A 84 -6.61 -10.76 -6.19
C GLY A 84 -5.79 -9.78 -5.34
N GLU A 85 -6.44 -9.17 -4.33
CA GLU A 85 -5.77 -8.29 -3.39
C GLU A 85 -4.73 -9.04 -2.53
N VAL A 86 -5.04 -10.25 -2.06
CA VAL A 86 -4.08 -11.11 -1.36
C VAL A 86 -2.85 -11.38 -2.24
N ALA A 87 -3.04 -11.72 -3.50
CA ALA A 87 -1.94 -11.98 -4.42
C ALA A 87 -1.07 -10.72 -4.61
N LEU A 88 -1.68 -9.56 -4.83
CA LEU A 88 -0.99 -8.28 -4.99
C LEU A 88 -0.17 -7.92 -3.74
N MET A 89 -0.78 -8.00 -2.56
CA MET A 89 -0.11 -7.68 -1.29
C MET A 89 1.00 -8.69 -0.95
N THR A 90 0.83 -9.95 -1.33
CA THR A 90 1.88 -10.97 -1.16
C THR A 90 3.10 -10.66 -2.02
N CYS A 91 2.89 -10.28 -3.29
CA CYS A 91 3.99 -9.84 -4.16
C CYS A 91 4.71 -8.62 -3.58
N ALA A 92 3.95 -7.62 -3.13
CA ALA A 92 4.52 -6.42 -2.50
C ALA A 92 5.31 -6.76 -1.22
N LEU A 93 4.78 -7.65 -0.37
CA LEU A 93 5.44 -8.12 0.84
C LEU A 93 6.75 -8.86 0.53
N CYS A 94 6.76 -9.72 -0.49
CA CYS A 94 7.97 -10.42 -0.93
C CYS A 94 9.06 -9.44 -1.37
N VAL A 95 8.70 -8.44 -2.19
CA VAL A 95 9.64 -7.41 -2.65
C VAL A 95 10.14 -6.56 -1.48
N ALA A 96 9.25 -6.12 -0.59
CA ALA A 96 9.61 -5.32 0.58
C ALA A 96 10.57 -6.08 1.51
N THR A 97 10.27 -7.37 1.76
CA THR A 97 11.13 -8.23 2.58
C THR A 97 12.48 -8.45 1.93
N PHE A 98 12.51 -8.75 0.63
CA PHE A 98 13.75 -8.94 -0.12
C PHE A 98 14.63 -7.68 -0.06
N ASN A 99 14.07 -6.50 -0.30
CA ASN A 99 14.80 -5.24 -0.24
C ASN A 99 15.34 -4.95 1.16
N THR A 100 14.53 -5.19 2.20
CA THR A 100 14.95 -5.00 3.59
C THR A 100 16.11 -5.92 3.97
N LEU A 101 16.06 -7.19 3.54
CA LEU A 101 17.12 -8.15 3.83
C LEU A 101 18.42 -7.88 3.08
N ASN A 102 18.35 -7.35 1.86
CA ASN A 102 19.53 -7.07 1.04
C ASN A 102 20.03 -5.61 1.17
N GLY A 103 19.17 -4.69 1.61
CA GLY A 103 19.52 -3.26 1.78
C GLY A 103 20.03 -2.90 3.18
N GLY A 104 20.07 -3.85 4.11
CA GLY A 104 20.53 -3.63 5.49
C GLY A 104 19.37 -3.41 6.46
N THR A 105 19.10 -2.17 6.89
CA THR A 105 18.05 -1.89 7.88
C THR A 105 16.74 -1.46 7.22
N ILE A 106 15.64 -1.52 7.97
CA ILE A 106 14.34 -0.99 7.55
C ILE A 106 14.45 0.50 7.17
N VAL A 107 15.36 1.22 7.80
CA VAL A 107 15.59 2.65 7.53
C VAL A 107 16.32 2.85 6.19
N ASP A 108 17.23 1.93 5.83
CA ASP A 108 18.12 2.10 4.68
C ASP A 108 17.58 1.45 3.39
N GLY A 109 16.63 0.52 3.46
CA GLY A 109 16.20 -0.23 2.28
C GLY A 109 14.77 -0.75 2.28
N GLY A 110 14.04 -0.62 3.40
CA GLY A 110 12.66 -1.09 3.51
C GLY A 110 11.63 0.03 3.38
N PRO A 111 10.36 -0.34 3.16
CA PRO A 111 9.27 0.64 3.16
C PRO A 111 9.12 1.30 4.54
N PRO A 112 8.63 2.56 4.60
CA PRO A 112 8.37 3.22 5.86
C PRO A 112 7.42 2.42 6.77
N PRO A 113 7.52 2.55 8.12
CA PRO A 113 6.75 1.74 9.06
C PRO A 113 5.24 1.66 8.81
N PRO A 114 4.52 2.72 8.39
CA PRO A 114 3.10 2.62 8.09
C PRO A 114 2.75 1.66 6.96
N PHE A 115 3.64 1.47 5.98
CA PHE A 115 3.42 0.53 4.88
C PHE A 115 3.41 -0.93 5.33
N TRP A 116 4.20 -1.30 6.34
CA TRP A 116 4.19 -2.65 6.89
C TRP A 116 2.81 -3.00 7.45
N LEU A 117 2.08 -2.02 8.00
CA LEU A 117 0.71 -2.23 8.48
C LEU A 117 -0.22 -2.62 7.32
N ILE A 118 -0.15 -1.91 6.18
CA ILE A 118 -0.95 -2.26 5.00
C ILE A 118 -0.58 -3.66 4.50
N LEU A 119 0.72 -3.94 4.35
CA LEU A 119 1.22 -5.21 3.81
C LEU A 119 0.83 -6.43 4.66
N ILE A 120 0.54 -6.26 5.95
CA ILE A 120 0.15 -7.35 6.86
C ILE A 120 -1.37 -7.36 7.09
N ILE A 121 -1.97 -6.21 7.37
CA ILE A 121 -3.39 -6.12 7.74
C ILE A 121 -4.29 -6.41 6.54
N ASN A 122 -4.01 -5.82 5.37
CA ASN A 122 -4.86 -6.01 4.20
C ASN A 122 -4.98 -7.46 3.77
N PRO A 123 -3.89 -8.22 3.52
CA PRO A 123 -4.04 -9.62 3.12
C PRO A 123 -4.69 -10.46 4.23
N SER A 124 -4.43 -10.16 5.50
CA SER A 124 -5.07 -10.87 6.62
C SER A 124 -6.59 -10.69 6.63
N LEU A 125 -7.07 -9.45 6.44
CA LEU A 125 -8.50 -9.15 6.33
C LEU A 125 -9.12 -9.77 5.08
N CYS A 126 -8.40 -9.77 3.95
CA CYS A 126 -8.86 -10.38 2.70
C CYS A 126 -9.00 -11.90 2.83
N ILE A 127 -8.02 -12.57 3.42
CA ILE A 127 -8.06 -14.02 3.71
C ILE A 127 -9.25 -14.33 4.63
N TYR A 128 -9.41 -13.57 5.71
CA TYR A 128 -10.58 -13.73 6.59
C TYR A 128 -11.89 -13.55 5.83
N GLY A 129 -11.97 -12.51 4.98
CA GLY A 129 -13.15 -12.23 4.16
C GLY A 129 -13.47 -13.33 3.14
N TYR A 130 -12.45 -13.89 2.54
CA TYR A 130 -12.59 -14.99 1.58
C TYR A 130 -13.21 -16.24 2.22
N PHE A 131 -12.73 -16.66 3.39
CA PHE A 131 -13.18 -17.88 4.06
C PHE A 131 -14.44 -17.69 4.91
N LYS A 132 -14.58 -16.58 5.62
CA LYS A 132 -15.64 -16.35 6.63
C LYS A 132 -16.63 -15.25 6.22
N GLY A 133 -16.41 -14.54 5.13
CA GLY A 133 -17.28 -13.47 4.66
C GLY A 133 -18.59 -13.99 4.07
N LYS A 134 -19.69 -13.25 4.37
CA LYS A 134 -21.05 -13.50 3.88
C LYS A 134 -21.50 -12.35 3.00
#